data_17661a8c4aa89f39f87c4c18d0572956
#
_entry.id   17661a8c4aa89f39f87c4c18d0572956
#
_cell.length_a   1.000
_cell.length_b   1.000
_cell.length_c   1.000
_cell.angle_alpha   90.00
_cell.angle_beta   90.00
_cell.angle_gamma   90.00
#
_symmetry.space_group_name_H-M   'P 1'
#
loop_
_entity.id
_entity.type
_entity.pdbx_description
1 polymer ?
#
loop_
_entity_poly.entity_id
_entity_poly.type
_entity_poly.pdbx_seq_one_letter_code
_entity_poly.pdbx_strand_id
1 'polypeptide(L)'
;MIAAQDLRKTYGPTLVLDGVSFALARGQCLALLGPNGAGKTTLLRLLATLLRPTAGALQIAGVDALREPERVRPLLGVVAHGSYVYEDLTAGENLRFWETMRGGDASPARLAAALAQVELDAVAEERVRTFSAGMKRRLGLARVLLAEARLLLLDEPFTGLDRRGRKWVNEFLLAFKAGGGTAVVATHSFGGSLGVADRIGILGQGRLLLDRPAADLSPEELPRLYESLTEGAEATP
;
A
#
# COMPACT_ATOMS: atom_id res chain seq x y z
N MET A 1 8.95 -12.44 1.01
CA MET A 1 8.27 -11.60 2.02
C MET A 1 6.78 -11.92 2.11
N ILE A 2 6.09 -11.98 0.99
CA ILE A 2 4.68 -12.42 0.88
C ILE A 2 4.63 -13.69 0.06
N ALA A 3 3.78 -14.66 0.48
CA ALA A 3 3.34 -15.78 -0.33
C ALA A 3 1.82 -15.91 -0.17
N ALA A 4 1.10 -15.60 -1.25
CA ALA A 4 -0.35 -15.71 -1.36
C ALA A 4 -0.67 -16.89 -2.28
N GLN A 5 -1.56 -17.79 -1.84
CA GLN A 5 -1.92 -18.99 -2.59
C GLN A 5 -3.44 -19.12 -2.63
N ASP A 6 -4.00 -19.10 -3.83
CA ASP A 6 -5.41 -19.31 -4.14
C ASP A 6 -6.36 -18.45 -3.26
N LEU A 7 -5.99 -17.19 -3.01
CA LEU A 7 -6.79 -16.33 -2.16
C LEU A 7 -8.14 -16.04 -2.79
N ARG A 8 -9.22 -16.38 -2.08
CA ARG A 8 -10.61 -16.11 -2.48
C ARG A 8 -11.30 -15.26 -1.45
N LYS A 9 -12.16 -14.36 -1.91
CA LYS A 9 -13.00 -13.55 -1.03
C LYS A 9 -14.38 -13.36 -1.61
N THR A 10 -15.39 -13.77 -0.84
CA THR A 10 -16.80 -13.51 -1.12
C THR A 10 -17.40 -12.57 -0.07
N TYR A 11 -18.37 -11.76 -0.47
CA TYR A 11 -19.22 -10.97 0.40
C TYR A 11 -20.68 -11.32 0.06
N GLY A 12 -21.31 -12.14 0.92
CA GLY A 12 -22.58 -12.74 0.57
C GLY A 12 -22.47 -13.54 -0.74
N PRO A 13 -23.29 -13.26 -1.77
CA PRO A 13 -23.23 -13.94 -3.06
C PRO A 13 -22.10 -13.41 -3.99
N THR A 14 -21.50 -12.25 -3.66
CA THR A 14 -20.56 -11.59 -4.55
C THR A 14 -19.14 -12.11 -4.37
N LEU A 15 -18.59 -12.75 -5.40
CA LEU A 15 -17.18 -13.16 -5.47
C LEU A 15 -16.33 -11.94 -5.88
N VAL A 16 -15.43 -11.49 -5.00
CA VAL A 16 -14.58 -10.31 -5.20
C VAL A 16 -13.14 -10.69 -5.54
N LEU A 17 -12.63 -11.77 -4.97
CA LEU A 17 -11.32 -12.34 -5.33
C LEU A 17 -11.49 -13.81 -5.62
N ASP A 18 -10.93 -14.27 -6.73
CA ASP A 18 -11.06 -15.64 -7.23
C ASP A 18 -9.70 -16.24 -7.56
N GLY A 19 -9.07 -16.85 -6.55
CA GLY A 19 -7.86 -17.64 -6.72
C GLY A 19 -6.59 -16.80 -6.95
N VAL A 20 -6.45 -15.65 -6.29
CA VAL A 20 -5.27 -14.79 -6.42
C VAL A 20 -4.05 -15.46 -5.80
N SER A 21 -3.02 -15.70 -6.61
CA SER A 21 -1.76 -16.30 -6.18
C SER A 21 -0.58 -15.48 -6.67
N PHE A 22 0.34 -15.10 -5.76
CA PHE A 22 1.60 -14.43 -6.10
C PHE A 22 2.62 -14.56 -4.97
N ALA A 23 3.87 -14.32 -5.32
CA ALA A 23 4.96 -14.23 -4.35
C ALA A 23 5.74 -12.94 -4.52
N LEU A 24 6.12 -12.32 -3.39
CA LEU A 24 6.94 -11.11 -3.37
C LEU A 24 8.11 -11.30 -2.41
N ALA A 25 9.32 -11.14 -2.91
CA ALA A 25 10.52 -11.27 -2.10
C ALA A 25 10.71 -10.03 -1.20
N ARG A 26 11.58 -10.16 -0.20
CA ARG A 26 11.99 -9.02 0.63
C ARG A 26 12.72 -7.98 -0.23
N GLY A 27 12.46 -6.70 0.02
CA GLY A 27 13.08 -5.60 -0.71
C GLY A 27 12.45 -5.29 -2.07
N GLN A 28 11.40 -6.04 -2.47
CA GLN A 28 10.70 -5.81 -3.73
C GLN A 28 9.47 -4.91 -3.56
N CYS A 29 9.13 -4.21 -4.63
CA CYS A 29 7.88 -3.47 -4.79
C CYS A 29 7.02 -4.11 -5.88
N LEU A 30 5.79 -4.48 -5.53
CA LEU A 30 4.74 -4.90 -6.46
C LEU A 30 3.84 -3.70 -6.78
N ALA A 31 3.80 -3.28 -8.05
CA ALA A 31 2.73 -2.41 -8.55
C ALA A 31 1.53 -3.27 -8.93
N LEU A 32 0.45 -3.17 -8.17
CA LEU A 32 -0.81 -3.88 -8.42
C LEU A 32 -1.77 -2.95 -9.19
N LEU A 33 -1.82 -3.13 -10.49
CA LEU A 33 -2.67 -2.39 -11.40
C LEU A 33 -4.05 -3.05 -11.53
N GLY A 34 -5.06 -2.28 -11.90
CA GLY A 34 -6.39 -2.81 -12.21
C GLY A 34 -7.45 -1.72 -12.19
N PRO A 35 -8.60 -1.92 -12.87
CA PRO A 35 -9.70 -0.98 -12.86
C PRO A 35 -10.35 -0.85 -11.48
N ASN A 36 -11.23 0.12 -11.33
CA ASN A 36 -12.05 0.24 -10.13
C ASN A 36 -12.96 -0.99 -10.02
N GLY A 37 -13.12 -1.52 -8.81
CA GLY A 37 -13.89 -2.74 -8.58
C GLY A 37 -13.13 -4.05 -8.84
N ALA A 38 -11.91 -4.04 -9.37
CA ALA A 38 -11.13 -5.26 -9.64
C ALA A 38 -10.76 -6.09 -8.39
N GLY A 39 -10.92 -5.53 -7.17
CA GLY A 39 -10.60 -6.22 -5.92
C GLY A 39 -9.29 -5.76 -5.26
N LYS A 40 -8.58 -4.75 -5.78
CA LYS A 40 -7.29 -4.26 -5.26
C LYS A 40 -7.33 -3.93 -3.76
N THR A 41 -8.27 -3.08 -3.35
CA THR A 41 -8.46 -2.72 -1.93
C THR A 41 -8.79 -3.93 -1.07
N THR A 42 -9.58 -4.89 -1.58
CA THR A 42 -9.89 -6.14 -0.88
C THR A 42 -8.64 -6.98 -0.70
N LEU A 43 -7.82 -7.13 -1.74
CA LEU A 43 -6.54 -7.84 -1.63
C LEU A 43 -5.61 -7.15 -0.62
N LEU A 44 -5.45 -5.82 -0.68
CA LEU A 44 -4.66 -5.10 0.32
C LEU A 44 -5.18 -5.30 1.76
N ARG A 45 -6.50 -5.34 1.97
CA ARG A 45 -7.08 -5.60 3.29
C ARG A 45 -6.84 -7.02 3.78
N LEU A 46 -6.79 -8.02 2.89
CA LEU A 46 -6.37 -9.38 3.23
C LEU A 46 -4.89 -9.42 3.64
N LEU A 47 -4.01 -8.79 2.85
CA LEU A 47 -2.58 -8.66 3.17
C LEU A 47 -2.35 -7.92 4.49
N ALA A 48 -3.18 -6.92 4.77
CA ALA A 48 -3.16 -6.17 6.04
C ALA A 48 -3.73 -6.95 7.23
N THR A 49 -4.21 -8.17 7.04
CA THR A 49 -4.93 -8.96 8.06
C THR A 49 -6.18 -8.26 8.64
N LEU A 50 -6.72 -7.28 7.92
CA LEU A 50 -7.95 -6.56 8.27
C LEU A 50 -9.21 -7.35 7.84
N LEU A 51 -9.04 -8.28 6.90
CA LEU A 51 -10.07 -9.20 6.45
C LEU A 51 -9.52 -10.63 6.46
N ARG A 52 -10.40 -11.61 6.64
CA ARG A 52 -10.08 -13.02 6.40
C ARG A 52 -10.51 -13.41 4.99
N PRO A 53 -9.71 -14.15 4.23
CA PRO A 53 -10.14 -14.74 2.98
C PRO A 53 -11.21 -15.81 3.25
N THR A 54 -12.04 -16.09 2.24
CA THR A 54 -13.00 -17.19 2.27
C THR A 54 -12.31 -18.54 2.05
N ALA A 55 -11.23 -18.54 1.24
CA ALA A 55 -10.36 -19.69 1.01
C ALA A 55 -8.95 -19.20 0.62
N GLY A 56 -7.99 -20.15 0.61
CA GLY A 56 -6.60 -19.90 0.28
C GLY A 56 -5.70 -19.75 1.50
N ALA A 57 -4.42 -19.50 1.25
CA ALA A 57 -3.39 -19.36 2.28
C ALA A 57 -2.60 -18.06 2.08
N LEU A 58 -2.17 -17.45 3.19
CA LEU A 58 -1.36 -16.24 3.19
C LEU A 58 -0.23 -16.35 4.19
N GLN A 59 1.00 -16.25 3.71
CA GLN A 59 2.18 -16.14 4.57
C GLN A 59 2.82 -14.76 4.39
N ILE A 60 3.20 -14.13 5.48
CA ILE A 60 3.96 -12.87 5.52
C ILE A 60 5.16 -13.05 6.42
N ALA A 61 6.34 -12.78 5.90
CA ALA A 61 7.62 -13.00 6.61
C ALA A 61 7.78 -14.45 7.14
N GLY A 62 7.23 -15.44 6.43
CA GLY A 62 7.25 -16.86 6.83
C GLY A 62 6.24 -17.23 7.92
N VAL A 63 5.40 -16.30 8.36
CA VAL A 63 4.34 -16.53 9.35
C VAL A 63 3.00 -16.71 8.62
N ASP A 64 2.19 -17.68 9.06
CA ASP A 64 0.81 -17.84 8.59
C ASP A 64 -0.04 -16.67 9.10
N ALA A 65 -0.32 -15.72 8.19
CA ALA A 65 -1.00 -14.48 8.51
C ALA A 65 -2.48 -14.67 8.91
N LEU A 66 -3.06 -15.85 8.64
CA LEU A 66 -4.45 -16.17 8.96
C LEU A 66 -4.58 -16.79 10.36
N ARG A 67 -3.54 -17.50 10.80
CA ARG A 67 -3.49 -18.16 12.11
C ARG A 67 -2.84 -17.29 13.17
N GLU A 68 -1.81 -16.53 12.80
CA GLU A 68 -0.98 -15.72 13.71
C GLU A 68 -0.92 -14.24 13.27
N PRO A 69 -2.07 -13.57 13.03
CA PRO A 69 -2.09 -12.19 12.52
C PRO A 69 -1.41 -11.19 13.47
N GLU A 70 -1.40 -11.45 14.78
CA GLU A 70 -0.75 -10.62 15.80
C GLU A 70 0.79 -10.59 15.63
N ARG A 71 1.39 -11.63 15.06
CA ARG A 71 2.83 -11.66 14.74
C ARG A 71 3.15 -10.90 13.46
N VAL A 72 2.18 -10.77 12.56
CA VAL A 72 2.34 -10.11 11.26
C VAL A 72 2.07 -8.61 11.35
N ARG A 73 1.04 -8.19 12.10
CA ARG A 73 0.61 -6.78 12.20
C ARG A 73 1.70 -5.79 12.56
N PRO A 74 2.63 -6.08 13.48
CA PRO A 74 3.74 -5.17 13.79
C PRO A 74 4.69 -4.91 12.62
N LEU A 75 4.69 -5.79 11.60
CA LEU A 75 5.51 -5.65 10.40
C LEU A 75 4.86 -4.77 9.32
N LEU A 76 3.57 -4.43 9.48
CA LEU A 76 2.77 -3.81 8.44
C LEU A 76 2.66 -2.31 8.61
N GLY A 77 2.85 -1.58 7.53
CA GLY A 77 2.46 -0.18 7.38
C GLY A 77 1.37 -0.07 6.32
N VAL A 78 0.20 0.43 6.71
CA VAL A 78 -0.94 0.57 5.79
C VAL A 78 -1.27 2.03 5.59
N VAL A 79 -1.27 2.47 4.33
CA VAL A 79 -1.75 3.79 3.90
C VAL A 79 -2.86 3.56 2.89
N ALA A 80 -4.10 3.57 3.38
CA ALA A 80 -5.28 3.34 2.57
C ALA A 80 -5.76 4.63 1.88
N HIS A 81 -6.73 4.46 1.00
CA HIS A 81 -7.47 5.58 0.42
C HIS A 81 -8.21 6.34 1.54
N GLY A 82 -7.84 7.61 1.72
CA GLY A 82 -8.18 8.36 2.95
C GLY A 82 -7.00 8.35 3.93
N SER A 83 -6.65 9.51 4.43
CA SER A 83 -5.40 9.67 5.19
C SER A 83 -5.45 9.05 6.60
N TYR A 84 -6.62 8.65 7.10
CA TYR A 84 -6.84 8.21 8.50
C TYR A 84 -6.11 9.09 9.51
N VAL A 85 -6.14 10.39 9.29
CA VAL A 85 -5.57 11.40 10.19
C VAL A 85 -6.69 12.12 10.89
N TYR A 86 -6.46 12.52 12.12
CA TYR A 86 -7.40 13.34 12.91
C TYR A 86 -7.22 14.78 12.50
N GLU A 87 -8.19 15.35 11.81
CA GLU A 87 -8.10 16.67 11.20
C GLU A 87 -8.04 17.80 12.23
N ASP A 88 -8.62 17.62 13.41
CA ASP A 88 -8.61 18.60 14.50
C ASP A 88 -7.32 18.56 15.35
N LEU A 89 -6.51 17.53 15.20
CA LEU A 89 -5.20 17.44 15.84
C LEU A 89 -4.12 18.08 14.96
N THR A 90 -3.03 18.53 15.58
CA THR A 90 -1.82 18.92 14.87
C THR A 90 -1.11 17.70 14.28
N ALA A 91 -0.12 17.92 13.41
CA ALA A 91 0.68 16.81 12.86
C ALA A 91 1.43 16.06 13.99
N GLY A 92 2.02 16.80 14.92
CA GLY A 92 2.71 16.21 16.08
C GLY A 92 1.77 15.44 17.00
N GLU A 93 0.57 15.98 17.29
CA GLU A 93 -0.46 15.30 18.08
C GLU A 93 -0.98 14.02 17.41
N ASN A 94 -1.17 14.03 16.09
CA ASN A 94 -1.53 12.85 15.31
C ASN A 94 -0.49 11.73 15.50
N LEU A 95 0.79 12.02 15.34
CA LEU A 95 1.84 11.02 15.49
C LEU A 95 1.93 10.52 16.94
N ARG A 96 1.83 11.43 17.92
CA ARG A 96 1.82 11.07 19.34
C ARG A 96 0.66 10.15 19.67
N PHE A 97 -0.53 10.46 19.19
CA PHE A 97 -1.71 9.62 19.38
C PHE A 97 -1.49 8.20 18.85
N TRP A 98 -0.99 8.06 17.62
CA TRP A 98 -0.75 6.75 17.00
C TRP A 98 0.33 5.95 17.73
N GLU A 99 1.43 6.59 18.14
CA GLU A 99 2.49 5.92 18.90
C GLU A 99 1.99 5.46 20.27
N THR A 100 1.23 6.28 20.96
CA THR A 100 0.62 5.91 22.25
C THR A 100 -0.33 4.73 22.10
N MET A 101 -1.20 4.75 21.08
CA MET A 101 -2.18 3.68 20.84
C MET A 101 -1.55 2.33 20.52
N ARG A 102 -0.40 2.32 19.86
CA ARG A 102 0.32 1.07 19.57
C ARG A 102 1.31 0.64 20.67
N GLY A 103 1.45 1.43 21.74
CA GLY A 103 2.43 1.20 22.80
C GLY A 103 3.87 1.48 22.37
N GLY A 104 4.07 2.35 21.38
CA GLY A 104 5.38 2.75 20.86
C GLY A 104 5.99 3.93 21.64
N ASP A 105 7.19 4.34 21.23
CA ASP A 105 7.88 5.50 21.79
C ASP A 105 7.38 6.81 21.17
N ALA A 106 6.55 7.54 21.93
CA ALA A 106 6.02 8.86 21.56
C ALA A 106 6.91 10.02 22.02
N SER A 107 8.22 9.81 22.21
CA SER A 107 9.15 10.87 22.60
C SER A 107 9.17 12.02 21.60
N PRO A 108 9.25 13.28 22.05
CA PRO A 108 9.23 14.45 21.17
C PRO A 108 10.32 14.40 20.08
N ALA A 109 11.52 13.94 20.43
CA ALA A 109 12.63 13.84 19.48
C ALA A 109 12.34 12.85 18.34
N ARG A 110 11.74 11.68 18.65
CA ARG A 110 11.38 10.67 17.67
C ARG A 110 10.25 11.16 16.75
N LEU A 111 9.24 11.81 17.30
CA LEU A 111 8.14 12.40 16.51
C LEU A 111 8.65 13.50 15.58
N ALA A 112 9.51 14.40 16.09
CA ALA A 112 10.10 15.45 15.27
C ALA A 112 10.97 14.90 14.14
N ALA A 113 11.78 13.86 14.41
CA ALA A 113 12.58 13.20 13.39
C ALA A 113 11.71 12.57 12.29
N ALA A 114 10.59 11.95 12.65
CA ALA A 114 9.66 11.37 11.68
C ALA A 114 8.97 12.46 10.82
N LEU A 115 8.60 13.60 11.40
CA LEU A 115 8.05 14.73 10.66
C LEU A 115 9.07 15.34 9.71
N ALA A 116 10.33 15.47 10.14
CA ALA A 116 11.41 15.97 9.28
C ALA A 116 11.67 15.04 8.07
N GLN A 117 11.63 13.71 8.27
CA GLN A 117 11.79 12.76 7.17
C GLN A 117 10.72 12.88 6.10
N VAL A 118 9.54 13.38 6.44
CA VAL A 118 8.44 13.59 5.49
C VAL A 118 8.22 15.07 5.13
N GLU A 119 9.17 15.94 5.47
CA GLU A 119 9.14 17.40 5.21
C GLU A 119 7.88 18.08 5.80
N LEU A 120 7.51 17.75 7.03
CA LEU A 120 6.39 18.34 7.77
C LEU A 120 6.81 18.95 9.12
N ASP A 121 8.10 19.05 9.39
CA ASP A 121 8.65 19.62 10.63
C ASP A 121 8.26 21.08 10.83
N ALA A 122 8.29 21.89 9.76
CA ALA A 122 7.91 23.31 9.80
C ALA A 122 6.43 23.53 10.16
N VAL A 123 5.58 22.53 9.98
CA VAL A 123 4.12 22.60 10.22
C VAL A 123 3.65 21.61 11.29
N ALA A 124 4.58 21.15 12.14
CA ALA A 124 4.31 20.15 13.19
C ALA A 124 3.17 20.53 14.13
N GLU A 125 3.02 21.82 14.43
CA GLU A 125 2.02 22.39 15.33
C GLU A 125 0.77 22.89 14.59
N GLU A 126 0.71 22.77 13.25
CA GLU A 126 -0.48 23.12 12.49
C GLU A 126 -1.52 21.99 12.50
N ARG A 127 -2.79 22.37 12.56
CA ARG A 127 -3.89 21.39 12.51
C ARG A 127 -3.99 20.76 11.13
N VAL A 128 -4.18 19.44 11.09
CA VAL A 128 -4.20 18.65 9.85
C VAL A 128 -5.34 19.03 8.90
N ARG A 129 -6.41 19.65 9.38
CA ARG A 129 -7.49 20.17 8.53
C ARG A 129 -7.01 21.24 7.52
N THR A 130 -5.90 21.94 7.81
CA THR A 130 -5.30 22.93 6.89
C THR A 130 -4.38 22.31 5.86
N PHE A 131 -4.07 21.00 5.99
CA PHE A 131 -3.12 20.31 5.15
C PHE A 131 -3.69 20.00 3.77
N SER A 132 -2.84 20.15 2.75
CA SER A 132 -3.12 19.62 1.41
C SER A 132 -3.22 18.09 1.42
N ALA A 133 -3.80 17.51 0.38
CA ALA A 133 -3.84 16.05 0.22
C ALA A 133 -2.44 15.42 0.27
N GLY A 134 -1.43 16.08 -0.31
CA GLY A 134 -0.03 15.66 -0.26
C GLY A 134 0.53 15.67 1.17
N MET A 135 0.28 16.73 1.94
CA MET A 135 0.73 16.81 3.34
C MET A 135 0.06 15.74 4.21
N LYS A 136 -1.25 15.51 4.03
CA LYS A 136 -1.95 14.43 4.73
C LYS A 136 -1.38 13.04 4.38
N ARG A 137 -0.99 12.82 3.11
CA ARG A 137 -0.33 11.58 2.66
C ARG A 137 1.03 11.41 3.32
N ARG A 138 1.86 12.47 3.36
CA ARG A 138 3.16 12.48 4.02
C ARG A 138 3.03 12.18 5.52
N LEU A 139 2.04 12.75 6.18
CA LEU A 139 1.77 12.45 7.60
C LEU A 139 1.42 10.97 7.82
N GLY A 140 0.63 10.37 6.91
CA GLY A 140 0.35 8.94 6.92
C GLY A 140 1.61 8.09 6.77
N LEU A 141 2.58 8.53 5.94
CA LEU A 141 3.87 7.85 5.78
C LEU A 141 4.80 8.06 6.98
N ALA A 142 4.77 9.23 7.66
CA ALA A 142 5.49 9.45 8.92
C ALA A 142 5.07 8.44 10.00
N ARG A 143 3.77 8.15 10.10
CA ARG A 143 3.24 7.11 10.98
C ARG A 143 3.83 5.74 10.68
N VAL A 144 3.99 5.41 9.39
CA VAL A 144 4.57 4.13 8.98
C VAL A 144 6.05 4.03 9.31
N LEU A 145 6.79 5.14 9.20
CA LEU A 145 8.20 5.22 9.61
C LEU A 145 8.35 4.96 11.12
N LEU A 146 7.51 5.61 11.93
CA LEU A 146 7.50 5.39 13.39
C LEU A 146 7.18 3.94 13.76
N ALA A 147 6.31 3.29 12.99
CA ALA A 147 5.96 1.89 13.20
C ALA A 147 7.08 0.91 12.82
N GLU A 148 8.18 1.37 12.19
CA GLU A 148 9.28 0.53 11.71
C GLU A 148 8.79 -0.64 10.83
N ALA A 149 7.76 -0.35 10.05
CA ALA A 149 7.14 -1.32 9.17
C ALA A 149 8.15 -1.92 8.19
N ARG A 150 8.01 -3.22 7.91
CA ARG A 150 8.83 -3.95 6.92
C ARG A 150 8.08 -4.24 5.63
N LEU A 151 6.76 -4.15 5.68
CA LEU A 151 5.88 -4.31 4.53
C LEU A 151 4.92 -3.12 4.46
N LEU A 152 5.00 -2.35 3.38
CA LEU A 152 4.07 -1.27 3.06
C LEU A 152 2.94 -1.75 2.17
N LEU A 153 1.72 -1.41 2.54
CA LEU A 153 0.52 -1.63 1.75
C LEU A 153 -0.11 -0.27 1.45
N LEU A 154 -0.01 0.17 0.20
CA LEU A 154 -0.43 1.49 -0.23
C LEU A 154 -1.59 1.39 -1.22
N ASP A 155 -2.72 1.99 -0.87
CA ASP A 155 -3.90 2.06 -1.75
C ASP A 155 -4.01 3.44 -2.36
N GLU A 156 -3.83 3.53 -3.68
CA GLU A 156 -3.85 4.76 -4.47
C GLU A 156 -2.95 5.89 -3.91
N PRO A 157 -1.66 5.64 -3.64
CA PRO A 157 -0.81 6.64 -2.97
C PRO A 157 -0.52 7.88 -3.80
N PHE A 158 -0.77 7.85 -5.11
CA PHE A 158 -0.48 8.95 -6.05
C PHE A 158 -1.71 9.80 -6.39
N THR A 159 -2.91 9.37 -6.00
CA THR A 159 -4.16 10.07 -6.31
C THR A 159 -4.22 11.43 -5.60
N GLY A 160 -4.58 12.47 -6.36
CA GLY A 160 -4.67 13.85 -5.86
C GLY A 160 -3.33 14.54 -5.64
N LEU A 161 -2.19 13.91 -6.01
CA LEU A 161 -0.88 14.52 -5.91
C LEU A 161 -0.48 15.21 -7.21
N ASP A 162 0.15 16.38 -7.08
CA ASP A 162 0.86 17.04 -8.16
C ASP A 162 2.15 16.29 -8.55
N ARG A 163 2.86 16.78 -9.55
CA ARG A 163 4.12 16.17 -10.02
C ARG A 163 5.18 16.09 -8.91
N ARG A 164 5.28 17.11 -8.05
CA ARG A 164 6.25 17.15 -6.95
C ARG A 164 5.89 16.12 -5.87
N GLY A 165 4.63 16.03 -5.51
CA GLY A 165 4.14 15.03 -4.56
C GLY A 165 4.35 13.60 -5.04
N ARG A 166 4.08 13.30 -6.33
CA ARG A 166 4.34 11.98 -6.92
C ARG A 166 5.83 11.61 -6.90
N LYS A 167 6.69 12.57 -7.28
CA LYS A 167 8.15 12.36 -7.21
C LYS A 167 8.60 12.04 -5.80
N TRP A 168 8.12 12.80 -4.81
CA TRP A 168 8.45 12.58 -3.41
C TRP A 168 8.02 11.19 -2.91
N VAL A 169 6.80 10.72 -3.24
CA VAL A 169 6.35 9.37 -2.87
C VAL A 169 7.25 8.29 -3.50
N ASN A 170 7.67 8.48 -4.76
CA ASN A 170 8.59 7.54 -5.41
C ASN A 170 9.96 7.50 -4.72
N GLU A 171 10.53 8.64 -4.39
CA GLU A 171 11.81 8.74 -3.66
C GLU A 171 11.71 8.08 -2.27
N PHE A 172 10.60 8.29 -1.58
CA PHE A 172 10.30 7.62 -0.31
C PHE A 172 10.27 6.09 -0.48
N LEU A 173 9.56 5.58 -1.49
CA LEU A 173 9.48 4.14 -1.75
C LEU A 173 10.83 3.54 -2.14
N LEU A 174 11.64 4.25 -2.94
CA LEU A 174 13.00 3.82 -3.29
C LEU A 174 13.89 3.74 -2.04
N ALA A 175 13.86 4.76 -1.17
CA ALA A 175 14.60 4.76 0.08
C ALA A 175 14.15 3.64 1.02
N PHE A 176 12.83 3.41 1.12
CA PHE A 176 12.27 2.32 1.91
C PHE A 176 12.73 0.94 1.42
N LYS A 177 12.73 0.71 0.09
CA LYS A 177 13.26 -0.52 -0.52
C LYS A 177 14.76 -0.68 -0.26
N ALA A 178 15.55 0.38 -0.43
CA ALA A 178 16.99 0.36 -0.18
C ALA A 178 17.31 -0.03 1.28
N GLY A 179 16.43 0.32 2.23
CA GLY A 179 16.49 -0.15 3.62
C GLY A 179 16.01 -1.61 3.82
N GLY A 180 15.71 -2.34 2.73
CA GLY A 180 15.23 -3.73 2.78
C GLY A 180 13.72 -3.88 3.02
N GLY A 181 12.97 -2.78 2.94
CA GLY A 181 11.52 -2.76 3.01
C GLY A 181 10.86 -3.34 1.76
N THR A 182 9.69 -3.91 1.90
CA THR A 182 8.87 -4.48 0.81
C THR A 182 7.60 -3.66 0.66
N ALA A 183 7.12 -3.44 -0.56
CA ALA A 183 5.91 -2.65 -0.78
C ALA A 183 4.93 -3.32 -1.75
N VAL A 184 3.64 -3.13 -1.51
CA VAL A 184 2.57 -3.39 -2.49
C VAL A 184 1.83 -2.07 -2.70
N VAL A 185 1.84 -1.60 -3.93
CA VAL A 185 1.22 -0.33 -4.34
C VAL A 185 0.06 -0.63 -5.27
N ALA A 186 -1.16 -0.53 -4.77
CA ALA A 186 -2.35 -0.67 -5.60
C ALA A 186 -2.70 0.67 -6.24
N THR A 187 -2.89 0.68 -7.55
CA THR A 187 -3.27 1.87 -8.31
C THR A 187 -3.97 1.51 -9.62
N HIS A 188 -4.73 2.46 -10.16
CA HIS A 188 -5.29 2.38 -11.52
C HIS A 188 -4.47 3.20 -12.52
N SER A 189 -3.41 3.90 -12.07
CA SER A 189 -2.60 4.82 -12.89
C SER A 189 -1.19 4.30 -13.13
N PHE A 190 -0.76 4.33 -14.38
CA PHE A 190 0.59 3.94 -14.78
C PHE A 190 1.68 4.95 -14.38
N GLY A 191 1.30 6.22 -14.19
CA GLY A 191 2.26 7.34 -14.13
C GLY A 191 3.04 7.51 -12.81
N GLY A 192 2.80 6.70 -11.79
CA GLY A 192 3.41 6.90 -10.47
C GLY A 192 4.26 5.73 -9.98
N SER A 193 3.72 4.51 -10.04
CA SER A 193 4.32 3.35 -9.37
C SER A 193 5.35 2.59 -10.19
N LEU A 194 5.41 2.78 -11.51
CA LEU A 194 6.26 1.99 -12.41
C LEU A 194 7.75 2.21 -12.15
N GLY A 195 8.16 3.45 -11.84
CA GLY A 195 9.56 3.78 -11.59
C GLY A 195 10.17 3.13 -10.33
N VAL A 196 9.35 2.57 -9.45
CA VAL A 196 9.78 1.91 -8.20
C VAL A 196 9.47 0.42 -8.16
N ALA A 197 8.66 -0.06 -9.11
CA ALA A 197 8.20 -1.45 -9.14
C ALA A 197 9.31 -2.41 -9.60
N ASP A 198 9.44 -3.54 -8.91
CA ASP A 198 10.23 -4.70 -9.36
C ASP A 198 9.34 -5.74 -10.07
N ARG A 199 8.06 -5.75 -9.68
CA ARG A 199 7.03 -6.62 -10.28
C ARG A 199 5.78 -5.80 -10.59
N ILE A 200 5.11 -6.20 -11.66
CA ILE A 200 3.83 -5.65 -12.07
C ILE A 200 2.79 -6.76 -12.04
N GLY A 201 1.74 -6.54 -11.27
CA GLY A 201 0.54 -7.37 -11.25
C GLY A 201 -0.64 -6.62 -11.86
N ILE A 202 -1.41 -7.27 -12.72
CA ILE A 202 -2.69 -6.71 -13.21
C ILE A 202 -3.82 -7.56 -12.63
N LEU A 203 -4.67 -6.92 -11.85
CA LEU A 203 -5.86 -7.52 -11.27
C LEU A 203 -7.10 -7.11 -12.08
N GLY A 204 -7.86 -8.09 -12.55
CA GLY A 204 -9.13 -7.87 -13.23
C GLY A 204 -10.16 -8.92 -12.81
N GLN A 205 -11.40 -8.52 -12.55
CA GLN A 205 -12.50 -9.39 -12.09
C GLN A 205 -12.11 -10.34 -10.94
N GLY A 206 -11.35 -9.83 -9.97
CA GLY A 206 -10.90 -10.60 -8.82
C GLY A 206 -9.78 -11.61 -9.10
N ARG A 207 -9.23 -11.68 -10.30
CA ARG A 207 -8.14 -12.57 -10.70
C ARG A 207 -6.87 -11.81 -11.03
N LEU A 208 -5.73 -12.38 -10.72
CA LEU A 208 -4.44 -11.86 -11.16
C LEU A 208 -4.18 -12.31 -12.59
N LEU A 209 -4.43 -11.40 -13.54
CA LEU A 209 -4.34 -11.66 -14.98
C LEU A 209 -2.90 -11.63 -15.49
N LEU A 210 -2.04 -10.87 -14.80
CA LEU A 210 -0.61 -10.78 -15.07
C LEU A 210 0.15 -10.69 -13.74
N ASP A 211 1.30 -11.35 -13.65
CA ASP A 211 2.32 -11.17 -12.62
C ASP A 211 3.69 -11.38 -13.24
N ARG A 212 4.42 -10.29 -13.53
CA ARG A 212 5.73 -10.33 -14.20
C ARG A 212 6.74 -9.39 -13.55
N PRO A 213 8.06 -9.66 -13.70
CA PRO A 213 9.09 -8.66 -13.42
C PRO A 213 8.84 -7.38 -14.23
N ALA A 214 9.01 -6.22 -13.60
CA ALA A 214 8.83 -4.94 -14.30
C ALA A 214 9.84 -4.75 -15.44
N ALA A 215 11.02 -5.33 -15.32
CA ALA A 215 12.06 -5.28 -16.35
C ALA A 215 11.68 -5.99 -17.66
N ASP A 216 10.70 -6.91 -17.61
CA ASP A 216 10.23 -7.67 -18.78
C ASP A 216 9.14 -6.92 -19.57
N LEU A 217 8.75 -5.72 -19.12
CA LEU A 217 7.64 -4.94 -19.68
C LEU A 217 8.13 -3.54 -20.09
N SER A 218 7.98 -3.21 -21.37
CA SER A 218 8.29 -1.85 -21.82
C SER A 218 7.20 -0.85 -21.41
N PRO A 219 7.55 0.44 -21.23
CA PRO A 219 6.56 1.48 -20.93
C PRO A 219 5.47 1.62 -22.01
N GLU A 220 5.77 1.27 -23.26
CA GLU A 220 4.82 1.31 -24.37
C GLU A 220 3.91 0.09 -24.45
N GLU A 221 4.42 -1.09 -24.04
CA GLU A 221 3.63 -2.34 -24.04
C GLU A 221 2.63 -2.40 -22.90
N LEU A 222 3.00 -1.91 -21.73
CA LEU A 222 2.18 -2.08 -20.51
C LEU A 222 0.77 -1.48 -20.64
N PRO A 223 0.55 -0.28 -21.21
CA PRO A 223 -0.81 0.24 -21.40
C PRO A 223 -1.65 -0.65 -22.32
N ARG A 224 -1.09 -1.10 -23.44
CA ARG A 224 -1.79 -1.98 -24.40
C ARG A 224 -2.16 -3.32 -23.78
N LEU A 225 -1.21 -3.90 -23.04
CA LEU A 225 -1.41 -5.16 -22.33
C LEU A 225 -2.49 -5.03 -21.24
N TYR A 226 -2.47 -3.92 -20.50
CA TYR A 226 -3.49 -3.61 -19.52
C TYR A 226 -4.89 -3.50 -20.16
N GLU A 227 -5.03 -2.72 -21.22
CA GLU A 227 -6.29 -2.58 -21.97
C GLU A 227 -6.78 -3.96 -22.45
N SER A 228 -5.93 -4.73 -23.14
CA SER A 228 -6.32 -6.05 -23.66
C SER A 228 -6.76 -7.03 -22.57
N LEU A 229 -6.17 -6.97 -21.38
CA LEU A 229 -6.51 -7.85 -20.27
C LEU A 229 -7.74 -7.38 -19.48
N THR A 230 -8.01 -6.06 -19.46
CA THR A 230 -9.08 -5.50 -18.64
C THR A 230 -10.36 -5.18 -19.43
N GLU A 231 -10.28 -4.86 -20.73
CA GLU A 231 -11.46 -4.61 -21.59
C GLU A 231 -12.31 -5.88 -21.79
N GLY A 232 -11.69 -7.06 -21.87
CA GLY A 232 -12.41 -8.34 -21.85
C GLY A 232 -13.13 -8.62 -20.52
N ALA A 233 -12.81 -7.85 -19.49
CA ALA A 233 -13.32 -7.99 -18.15
C ALA A 233 -14.60 -7.15 -17.88
N GLU A 234 -14.89 -6.16 -18.71
CA GLU A 234 -16.12 -5.34 -18.57
C GLU A 234 -17.34 -5.94 -19.31
N ALA A 235 -17.16 -6.96 -20.13
CA ALA A 235 -18.18 -7.50 -21.05
C ALA A 235 -19.00 -8.68 -20.50
N THR A 236 -18.95 -9.00 -19.21
CA THR A 236 -19.81 -10.05 -18.64
C THR A 236 -20.77 -9.44 -17.61
N PRO A 237 -22.08 -9.44 -17.91
CA PRO A 237 -23.12 -8.88 -17.02
C PRO A 237 -23.32 -9.70 -15.75
#